data_6c34ce71b6117022700d24382621197c
#
_entry.id   6c34ce71b6117022700d24382621197c
#
_cell.length_a   1.000
_cell.length_b   1.000
_cell.length_c   1.000
_cell.angle_alpha   90.00
_cell.angle_beta   90.00
_cell.angle_gamma   90.00
#
_symmetry.space_group_name_H-M   'P 1'
#
loop_
_entity.id
_entity.type
_entity.pdbx_description
1 polymer ?
#
loop_
_entity_poly.entity_id
_entity_poly.type
_entity_poly.pdbx_seq_one_letter_code
_entity_poly.pdbx_strand_id
1 'polypeptide(L)'
;AFLDRFQQEVVLEKFIGKDLKPYVDTTLNGNLYATTTTPLCLANHPGYDSDIKAAINMGGAIGDINWLEGKPGEPVIVGFHVVSDPFAPFADGPVIVPTTGDFVVNVSGTYSVVKKANDLGTNAPIADANSDLTNPFNAVNKVLSQVPIDYRGQAIKLSTDNMFPFVLPGFQSGPWEWWDKATLDLVVAGANAALGTNFNADTLHRNGLLTNPDMSKAKGMAYIDTIMGISLPRLYLALNLATSTKQLLKAEDVELKIAPNPVSDMAYF
;
A
#
# COMPACT_ATOMS: atom_id res chain seq x y z
N ALA A 1 10.25 9.81 2.08
CA ALA A 1 11.19 10.31 3.09
C ALA A 1 12.62 9.89 2.83
N PHE A 2 12.91 8.61 2.60
CA PHE A 2 14.27 8.16 2.23
C PHE A 2 14.78 8.73 0.90
N LEU A 3 13.89 9.20 0.04
CA LEU A 3 14.23 9.83 -1.23
C LEU A 3 14.44 11.35 -1.09
N ASP A 4 13.94 11.96 -0.01
CA ASP A 4 14.12 13.40 0.24
C ASP A 4 15.37 13.66 1.08
N ARG A 5 16.48 13.86 0.39
CA ARG A 5 17.77 14.17 1.00
C ARG A 5 17.88 15.55 1.65
N PHE A 6 16.87 16.39 1.53
CA PHE A 6 16.86 17.73 2.10
C PHE A 6 16.13 17.82 3.44
N GLN A 7 15.48 16.75 3.88
CA GLN A 7 14.83 16.69 5.19
C GLN A 7 15.83 16.36 6.30
N GLN A 8 16.72 17.29 6.60
CA GLN A 8 17.74 17.10 7.65
C GLN A 8 17.12 16.86 9.03
N GLU A 9 16.00 17.52 9.35
CA GLU A 9 15.28 17.33 10.63
C GLU A 9 14.84 15.89 10.83
N VAL A 10 14.34 15.26 9.76
CA VAL A 10 13.93 13.85 9.77
C VAL A 10 15.13 12.94 10.00
N VAL A 11 16.25 13.23 9.33
CA VAL A 11 17.49 12.47 9.51
C VAL A 11 18.00 12.60 10.94
N LEU A 12 18.02 13.81 11.51
CA LEU A 12 18.50 14.05 12.87
C LEU A 12 17.61 13.38 13.92
N GLU A 13 16.29 13.45 13.79
CA GLU A 13 15.37 12.92 14.80
C GLU A 13 15.13 11.41 14.68
N LYS A 14 15.15 10.87 13.47
CA LYS A 14 14.77 9.46 13.22
C LYS A 14 15.95 8.51 13.00
N PHE A 15 17.07 9.01 12.51
CA PHE A 15 18.20 8.18 12.09
C PHE A 15 19.50 8.46 12.84
N ILE A 16 19.50 9.47 13.72
CA ILE A 16 20.65 9.81 14.57
C ILE A 16 20.22 9.74 16.03
N GLY A 17 20.98 9.00 16.83
CA GLY A 17 20.76 8.88 18.27
C GLY A 17 21.07 10.15 19.04
N LYS A 18 20.67 10.19 20.32
CA LYS A 18 20.96 11.30 21.23
C LYS A 18 22.46 11.52 21.46
N ASP A 19 23.26 10.51 21.20
CA ASP A 19 24.72 10.54 21.21
C ASP A 19 25.35 11.04 19.90
N LEU A 20 24.51 11.54 18.98
CA LEU A 20 24.86 12.02 17.64
C LEU A 20 25.45 10.94 16.73
N LYS A 21 25.28 9.67 17.08
CA LYS A 21 25.68 8.57 16.20
C LYS A 21 24.50 8.13 15.31
N PRO A 22 24.77 7.84 14.04
CA PRO A 22 23.74 7.31 13.17
C PRO A 22 23.32 5.90 13.62
N TYR A 23 22.02 5.62 13.61
CA TYR A 23 21.48 4.28 13.83
C TYR A 23 21.78 3.34 12.66
N VAL A 24 21.98 3.91 11.47
CA VAL A 24 22.30 3.14 10.27
C VAL A 24 23.76 3.39 9.92
N ASP A 25 24.57 2.35 9.96
CA ASP A 25 25.94 2.42 9.46
C ASP A 25 25.91 2.34 7.93
N THR A 26 26.14 3.48 7.28
CA THR A 26 26.10 3.60 5.83
C THR A 26 27.26 2.88 5.13
N THR A 27 28.28 2.45 5.86
CA THR A 27 29.39 1.66 5.30
C THR A 27 29.03 0.18 5.22
N LEU A 28 28.19 -0.29 6.15
CA LEU A 28 27.72 -1.68 6.19
C LEU A 28 26.37 -1.86 5.48
N ASN A 29 25.46 -0.92 5.69
CA ASN A 29 24.07 -1.02 5.22
C ASN A 29 23.81 -0.27 3.91
N GLY A 30 24.83 0.43 3.38
CA GLY A 30 24.72 1.26 2.20
C GLY A 30 24.16 2.66 2.50
N ASN A 31 24.28 3.53 1.53
CA ASN A 31 23.67 4.86 1.58
C ASN A 31 22.96 5.16 0.27
N LEU A 32 21.98 6.08 0.35
CA LEU A 32 21.13 6.46 -0.78
C LEU A 32 21.94 7.05 -1.97
N TYR A 33 23.10 7.59 -1.69
CA TYR A 33 23.91 8.33 -2.66
C TYR A 33 25.10 7.54 -3.20
N ALA A 34 25.15 6.24 -3.01
CA ALA A 34 26.24 5.37 -3.42
C ALA A 34 27.52 6.12 -3.85
N THR A 35 28.65 5.75 -3.35
CA THR A 35 29.93 6.28 -3.79
C THR A 35 30.67 5.22 -4.60
N THR A 36 31.71 5.60 -5.32
CA THR A 36 32.56 4.63 -6.03
C THR A 36 33.19 3.60 -5.09
N THR A 37 33.31 3.93 -3.81
CA THR A 37 33.88 3.06 -2.77
C THR A 37 32.81 2.29 -1.98
N THR A 38 31.53 2.69 -2.07
CA THR A 38 30.42 2.03 -1.39
C THR A 38 29.24 1.86 -2.36
N PRO A 39 29.28 0.85 -3.26
CA PRO A 39 28.37 0.73 -4.38
C PRO A 39 27.00 0.13 -4.05
N LEU A 40 26.63 -0.02 -2.75
CA LEU A 40 25.43 -0.72 -2.32
C LEU A 40 24.09 -0.11 -2.77
N CYS A 41 24.12 1.15 -3.21
CA CYS A 41 22.93 1.86 -3.70
C CYS A 41 23.15 2.44 -5.10
N LEU A 42 23.80 1.69 -5.98
CA LEU A 42 23.94 2.10 -7.37
C LEU A 42 22.59 2.11 -8.08
N ALA A 43 22.32 3.17 -8.84
CA ALA A 43 21.12 3.23 -9.66
C ALA A 43 21.19 2.14 -10.76
N ASN A 44 20.16 1.29 -10.84
CA ASN A 44 20.05 0.27 -11.89
C ASN A 44 19.90 0.90 -13.28
N HIS A 45 19.30 2.08 -13.35
CA HIS A 45 19.03 2.81 -14.59
C HIS A 45 19.45 4.27 -14.42
N PRO A 46 20.75 4.60 -14.57
CA PRO A 46 21.20 5.99 -14.52
C PRO A 46 20.51 6.86 -15.58
N GLY A 47 20.10 8.06 -15.18
CA GLY A 47 19.40 9.00 -16.07
C GLY A 47 17.87 8.96 -15.96
N TYR A 48 17.30 8.00 -15.23
CA TYR A 48 15.88 8.00 -14.85
C TYR A 48 15.73 8.47 -13.40
N ASP A 49 14.67 9.23 -13.14
CA ASP A 49 14.28 9.60 -11.78
C ASP A 49 13.52 8.45 -11.08
N SER A 50 13.22 8.65 -9.80
CA SER A 50 12.42 7.72 -8.99
C SER A 50 11.05 8.30 -8.67
N ASP A 51 10.61 9.32 -9.41
CA ASP A 51 9.34 9.98 -9.19
C ASP A 51 8.19 9.05 -9.56
N ILE A 52 7.24 8.93 -8.65
CA ILE A 52 6.02 8.14 -8.85
C ILE A 52 4.82 9.09 -8.89
N LYS A 53 3.82 8.78 -9.70
CA LYS A 53 2.60 9.61 -9.83
C LYS A 53 1.49 9.21 -8.87
N ALA A 54 1.47 7.94 -8.47
CA ALA A 54 0.47 7.42 -7.56
C ALA A 54 1.06 6.33 -6.67
N ALA A 55 0.57 6.26 -5.44
CA ALA A 55 0.89 5.21 -4.48
C ALA A 55 -0.41 4.55 -4.00
N ILE A 56 -0.44 3.21 -4.03
CA ILE A 56 -1.52 2.42 -3.45
C ILE A 56 -0.98 1.80 -2.17
N ASN A 57 -1.51 2.25 -1.03
CA ASN A 57 -1.12 1.75 0.28
C ASN A 57 -2.10 0.66 0.73
N MET A 58 -1.61 -0.55 0.94
CA MET A 58 -2.39 -1.72 1.33
C MET A 58 -1.95 -2.20 2.72
N GLY A 59 -2.47 -1.57 3.77
CA GLY A 59 -2.16 -1.93 5.17
C GLY A 59 -0.81 -1.42 5.66
N GLY A 60 -0.22 -0.43 5.00
CA GLY A 60 1.06 0.14 5.40
C GLY A 60 0.93 1.34 6.35
N ALA A 61 2.07 1.79 6.84
CA ALA A 61 2.18 2.97 7.69
C ALA A 61 3.44 3.76 7.36
N ILE A 62 3.45 5.04 7.74
CA ILE A 62 4.62 5.91 7.60
C ILE A 62 5.21 6.22 8.98
N GLY A 63 6.52 6.24 9.08
CA GLY A 63 7.23 6.46 10.35
C GLY A 63 7.07 7.88 10.91
N ASP A 64 6.87 8.87 10.04
CA ASP A 64 6.57 10.25 10.42
C ASP A 64 5.61 10.87 9.42
N ILE A 65 4.46 11.31 9.89
CA ILE A 65 3.41 11.93 9.06
C ILE A 65 3.86 13.27 8.44
N ASN A 66 4.85 13.93 9.04
CA ASN A 66 5.39 15.18 8.53
C ASN A 66 6.25 15.00 7.27
N TRP A 67 6.57 13.78 6.89
CA TRP A 67 7.18 13.49 5.60
C TRP A 67 6.25 13.76 4.41
N LEU A 68 4.95 13.85 4.66
CA LEU A 68 3.98 14.33 3.70
C LEU A 68 3.84 15.85 3.87
N GLU A 69 4.31 16.60 2.91
CA GLU A 69 4.41 18.06 2.96
C GLU A 69 3.48 18.79 1.99
N GLY A 70 2.85 18.06 1.05
CA GLY A 70 2.02 18.63 -0.02
C GLY A 70 2.85 19.32 -1.10
N LYS A 71 4.12 18.96 -1.24
CA LYS A 71 5.02 19.56 -2.23
C LYS A 71 4.67 19.08 -3.65
N PRO A 72 4.92 19.90 -4.66
CA PRO A 72 4.85 19.47 -6.05
C PRO A 72 5.72 18.24 -6.30
N GLY A 73 5.15 17.21 -6.92
CA GLY A 73 5.84 15.94 -7.20
C GLY A 73 5.54 14.84 -6.18
N GLU A 74 4.90 15.13 -5.04
CA GLU A 74 4.38 14.07 -4.19
C GLU A 74 3.29 13.28 -4.92
N PRO A 75 3.30 11.93 -4.83
CA PRO A 75 2.31 11.10 -5.49
C PRO A 75 0.94 11.24 -4.84
N VAL A 76 -0.12 11.10 -5.62
CA VAL A 76 -1.46 10.86 -5.05
C VAL A 76 -1.45 9.55 -4.27
N ILE A 77 -2.21 9.47 -3.18
CA ILE A 77 -2.21 8.30 -2.29
C ILE A 77 -3.63 7.76 -2.17
N VAL A 78 -3.78 6.48 -2.52
CA VAL A 78 -5.01 5.69 -2.31
C VAL A 78 -4.72 4.65 -1.25
N GLY A 79 -5.66 4.44 -0.32
CA GLY A 79 -5.43 3.55 0.81
C GLY A 79 -6.47 2.46 1.00
N PHE A 80 -5.99 1.29 1.42
CA PHE A 80 -6.79 0.15 1.85
C PHE A 80 -6.20 -0.38 3.14
N HIS A 81 -7.02 -0.63 4.16
CA HIS A 81 -6.51 -1.14 5.43
C HIS A 81 -7.59 -1.87 6.21
N VAL A 82 -7.23 -2.96 6.85
CA VAL A 82 -8.10 -3.62 7.82
C VAL A 82 -8.08 -2.83 9.12
N VAL A 83 -9.27 -2.46 9.63
CA VAL A 83 -9.37 -1.58 10.81
C VAL A 83 -8.75 -2.21 12.06
N SER A 84 -8.82 -3.53 12.19
CA SER A 84 -8.29 -4.30 13.32
C SER A 84 -6.95 -4.99 13.02
N ASP A 85 -6.18 -4.48 12.05
CA ASP A 85 -4.88 -5.04 11.68
C ASP A 85 -3.96 -5.16 12.91
N PRO A 86 -3.40 -6.37 13.18
CA PRO A 86 -2.54 -6.61 14.33
C PRO A 86 -1.09 -6.14 14.15
N PHE A 87 -0.65 -5.87 12.90
CA PHE A 87 0.73 -5.57 12.57
C PHE A 87 0.99 -4.09 12.41
N ALA A 88 0.14 -3.41 11.64
CA ALA A 88 0.23 -1.98 11.40
C ALA A 88 -1.04 -1.27 11.89
N PRO A 89 -0.94 -0.14 12.59
CA PRO A 89 -2.12 0.60 13.01
C PRO A 89 -2.87 1.16 11.80
N PHE A 90 -4.20 1.12 11.87
CA PHE A 90 -5.10 1.71 10.87
C PHE A 90 -4.96 3.23 10.77
N ALA A 91 -4.94 3.92 11.93
CA ALA A 91 -4.63 5.34 12.08
C ALA A 91 -3.30 5.50 12.85
N ASP A 92 -3.17 6.48 13.74
CA ASP A 92 -1.94 6.64 14.49
C ASP A 92 -1.85 5.61 15.62
N GLY A 93 -0.66 5.05 15.81
CA GLY A 93 -0.46 4.08 16.88
C GLY A 93 0.91 3.41 16.87
N PRO A 94 1.18 2.58 17.88
CA PRO A 94 2.42 1.83 17.98
C PRO A 94 2.44 0.63 17.03
N VAL A 95 3.61 0.34 16.51
CA VAL A 95 3.98 -0.98 15.99
C VAL A 95 4.51 -1.81 17.15
N ILE A 96 3.93 -2.98 17.34
CA ILE A 96 4.29 -3.91 18.41
C ILE A 96 4.76 -5.23 17.77
N VAL A 97 5.82 -5.82 18.28
CA VAL A 97 6.26 -7.14 17.86
C VAL A 97 5.24 -8.18 18.29
N PRO A 98 4.56 -8.91 17.39
CA PRO A 98 3.43 -9.76 17.76
C PRO A 98 3.81 -10.92 18.70
N THR A 99 5.05 -11.40 18.63
CA THR A 99 5.52 -12.56 19.40
C THR A 99 6.02 -12.21 20.81
N THR A 100 6.54 -11.02 21.01
CA THR A 100 7.13 -10.59 22.29
C THR A 100 6.32 -9.49 22.98
N GLY A 101 5.47 -8.77 22.26
CA GLY A 101 4.76 -7.60 22.77
C GLY A 101 5.63 -6.33 22.87
N ASP A 102 6.84 -6.38 22.35
CA ASP A 102 7.77 -5.26 22.45
C ASP A 102 7.33 -4.08 21.58
N PHE A 103 7.41 -2.89 22.15
CA PHE A 103 7.18 -1.64 21.41
C PHE A 103 8.35 -1.39 20.44
N VAL A 104 8.04 -1.07 19.19
CA VAL A 104 9.04 -0.73 18.17
C VAL A 104 9.06 0.78 17.94
N VAL A 105 7.96 1.35 17.47
CA VAL A 105 7.86 2.76 17.09
C VAL A 105 6.39 3.18 16.95
N ASN A 106 6.09 4.45 17.16
CA ASN A 106 4.80 5.02 16.75
C ASN A 106 4.85 5.39 15.27
N VAL A 107 3.78 5.08 14.57
CA VAL A 107 3.64 5.34 13.13
C VAL A 107 2.25 5.90 12.83
N SER A 108 2.11 6.49 11.64
CA SER A 108 0.81 6.88 11.11
C SER A 108 0.36 5.88 10.05
N GLY A 109 -0.74 5.20 10.31
CA GLY A 109 -1.30 4.18 9.42
C GLY A 109 -1.96 4.77 8.18
N THR A 110 -2.48 3.88 7.34
CA THR A 110 -3.04 4.25 6.02
C THR A 110 -4.11 5.33 6.12
N TYR A 111 -5.00 5.27 7.12
CA TYR A 111 -6.04 6.29 7.32
C TYR A 111 -5.43 7.69 7.52
N SER A 112 -4.48 7.82 8.45
CA SER A 112 -3.81 9.10 8.74
C SER A 112 -3.03 9.61 7.53
N VAL A 113 -2.35 8.72 6.82
CA VAL A 113 -1.58 9.03 5.60
C VAL A 113 -2.49 9.60 4.50
N VAL A 114 -3.59 8.89 4.17
CA VAL A 114 -4.51 9.34 3.12
C VAL A 114 -5.25 10.62 3.52
N LYS A 115 -5.67 10.70 4.80
CA LYS A 115 -6.29 11.92 5.31
C LYS A 115 -5.35 13.12 5.20
N LYS A 116 -4.09 12.97 5.58
CA LYS A 116 -3.07 14.02 5.47
C LYS A 116 -2.87 14.43 4.00
N ALA A 117 -2.79 13.48 3.06
CA ALA A 117 -2.68 13.77 1.65
C ALA A 117 -3.89 14.55 1.10
N ASN A 118 -5.10 14.20 1.56
CA ASN A 118 -6.31 14.95 1.22
C ASN A 118 -6.27 16.39 1.80
N ASP A 119 -5.90 16.54 3.07
CA ASP A 119 -5.83 17.83 3.77
C ASP A 119 -4.78 18.78 3.14
N LEU A 120 -3.67 18.22 2.66
CA LEU A 120 -2.61 18.97 1.96
C LEU A 120 -2.94 19.27 0.48
N GLY A 121 -4.02 18.68 -0.06
CA GLY A 121 -4.36 18.82 -1.47
C GLY A 121 -3.52 17.94 -2.42
N THR A 122 -2.65 17.09 -1.91
CA THR A 122 -1.86 16.13 -2.72
C THR A 122 -2.78 15.23 -3.56
N ASN A 123 -3.95 14.88 -3.03
CA ASN A 123 -4.95 14.06 -3.71
C ASN A 123 -5.93 14.86 -4.60
N ALA A 124 -5.76 16.17 -4.76
CA ALA A 124 -6.64 16.97 -5.62
C ALA A 124 -6.78 16.43 -7.06
N PRO A 125 -5.71 15.91 -7.71
CA PRO A 125 -5.82 15.37 -9.06
C PRO A 125 -6.78 14.17 -9.19
N ILE A 126 -7.08 13.48 -8.11
CA ILE A 126 -7.97 12.28 -8.10
C ILE A 126 -9.30 12.54 -7.39
N ALA A 127 -9.61 13.77 -7.00
CA ALA A 127 -10.80 14.11 -6.23
C ALA A 127 -12.11 13.72 -6.94
N ASP A 128 -12.18 13.90 -8.26
CA ASP A 128 -13.38 13.59 -9.05
C ASP A 128 -13.77 12.11 -8.98
N ALA A 129 -12.81 11.22 -8.78
CA ALA A 129 -13.11 9.79 -8.63
C ALA A 129 -14.01 9.49 -7.40
N ASN A 130 -13.98 10.32 -6.36
CA ASN A 130 -14.79 10.11 -5.16
C ASN A 130 -16.27 10.51 -5.36
N SER A 131 -16.57 11.34 -6.34
CA SER A 131 -17.91 11.84 -6.64
C SER A 131 -18.74 10.88 -7.51
N ASP A 132 -18.12 9.92 -8.17
CA ASP A 132 -18.81 8.91 -8.97
C ASP A 132 -19.46 7.85 -8.08
N LEU A 133 -20.69 8.11 -7.67
CA LEU A 133 -21.51 7.18 -6.86
C LEU A 133 -22.17 6.07 -7.68
N THR A 134 -22.01 6.05 -9.01
CA THR A 134 -22.37 4.88 -9.83
C THR A 134 -21.39 3.72 -9.60
N ASN A 135 -20.16 4.02 -9.21
CA ASN A 135 -19.23 3.03 -8.70
C ASN A 135 -19.68 2.55 -7.30
N PRO A 136 -20.05 1.27 -7.14
CA PRO A 136 -20.62 0.76 -5.90
C PRO A 136 -19.65 0.87 -4.71
N PHE A 137 -18.34 0.80 -4.95
CA PHE A 137 -17.33 0.92 -3.90
C PHE A 137 -17.25 2.37 -3.38
N ASN A 138 -17.36 3.37 -4.27
CA ASN A 138 -17.43 4.78 -3.85
C ASN A 138 -18.71 5.04 -3.04
N ALA A 139 -19.85 4.48 -3.44
CA ALA A 139 -21.10 4.62 -2.73
C ALA A 139 -20.98 4.07 -1.29
N VAL A 140 -20.40 2.88 -1.12
CA VAL A 140 -20.10 2.29 0.19
C VAL A 140 -19.12 3.18 0.97
N ASN A 141 -18.04 3.62 0.35
CA ASN A 141 -17.04 4.47 1.02
C ASN A 141 -17.63 5.79 1.51
N LYS A 142 -18.56 6.37 0.76
CA LYS A 142 -19.28 7.58 1.14
C LYS A 142 -20.09 7.38 2.43
N VAL A 143 -20.73 6.23 2.59
CA VAL A 143 -21.42 5.89 3.84
C VAL A 143 -20.43 5.72 4.98
N LEU A 144 -19.37 4.95 4.78
CA LEU A 144 -18.34 4.68 5.80
C LEU A 144 -17.65 5.97 6.28
N SER A 145 -17.47 6.95 5.41
CA SER A 145 -16.88 8.26 5.75
C SER A 145 -17.75 9.11 6.71
N GLN A 146 -18.99 8.71 6.95
CA GLN A 146 -19.88 9.36 7.93
C GLN A 146 -19.91 8.64 9.28
N VAL A 147 -19.42 7.42 9.35
CA VAL A 147 -19.46 6.58 10.57
C VAL A 147 -18.35 7.00 11.53
N PRO A 148 -18.67 7.56 12.71
CA PRO A 148 -17.68 7.88 13.72
C PRO A 148 -17.22 6.59 14.41
N ILE A 149 -15.93 6.51 14.69
CA ILE A 149 -15.36 5.44 15.50
C ILE A 149 -14.39 6.02 16.54
N ASP A 150 -14.23 5.33 17.64
CA ASP A 150 -13.10 5.52 18.56
C ASP A 150 -12.03 4.50 18.19
N TYR A 151 -10.93 4.99 17.63
CA TYR A 151 -9.78 4.18 17.32
C TYR A 151 -8.65 4.47 18.32
N ARG A 152 -8.50 3.61 19.33
CA ARG A 152 -7.47 3.75 20.37
C ARG A 152 -7.48 5.12 21.07
N GLY A 153 -8.68 5.63 21.39
CA GLY A 153 -8.89 6.94 22.00
C GLY A 153 -8.87 8.12 21.01
N GLN A 154 -8.76 7.85 19.71
CA GLN A 154 -8.83 8.87 18.66
C GLN A 154 -10.24 8.87 18.05
N ALA A 155 -10.94 9.99 18.17
CA ALA A 155 -12.23 10.17 17.51
C ALA A 155 -12.02 10.44 16.02
N ILE A 156 -12.22 9.43 15.18
CA ILE A 156 -12.04 9.52 13.72
C ILE A 156 -13.30 9.04 13.00
N LYS A 157 -13.33 9.21 11.69
CA LYS A 157 -14.33 8.53 10.84
C LYS A 157 -13.77 7.20 10.36
N LEU A 158 -14.66 6.25 10.10
CA LEU A 158 -14.26 4.92 9.63
C LEU A 158 -13.56 4.98 8.27
N SER A 159 -13.87 5.98 7.45
CA SER A 159 -13.22 6.23 6.16
C SER A 159 -13.03 7.71 5.88
N THR A 160 -12.31 8.02 4.84
CA THR A 160 -12.18 9.34 4.21
C THR A 160 -12.08 9.16 2.69
N ASP A 161 -12.13 10.26 1.93
CA ASP A 161 -11.91 10.20 0.48
C ASP A 161 -10.58 9.49 0.17
N ASN A 162 -10.57 8.67 -0.88
CA ASN A 162 -9.41 7.88 -1.33
C ASN A 162 -8.89 6.82 -0.34
N MET A 163 -9.60 6.58 0.76
CA MET A 163 -9.30 5.53 1.74
C MET A 163 -10.49 4.58 1.85
N PHE A 164 -10.25 3.27 1.72
CA PHE A 164 -11.26 2.24 1.88
C PHE A 164 -10.91 1.28 3.01
N PRO A 165 -11.66 1.27 4.12
CA PRO A 165 -11.41 0.37 5.23
C PRO A 165 -12.01 -1.01 4.97
N PHE A 166 -11.33 -2.05 5.44
CA PHE A 166 -11.89 -3.38 5.55
C PHE A 166 -12.23 -3.66 7.02
N VAL A 167 -13.53 -3.84 7.29
CA VAL A 167 -14.02 -4.16 8.64
C VAL A 167 -14.18 -5.67 8.73
N LEU A 168 -13.24 -6.32 9.41
CA LEU A 168 -13.19 -7.76 9.55
C LEU A 168 -13.31 -8.18 11.02
N PRO A 169 -13.86 -9.37 11.30
CA PRO A 169 -13.89 -9.89 12.66
C PRO A 169 -12.48 -10.30 13.13
N GLY A 170 -12.22 -10.07 14.42
CA GLY A 170 -10.94 -10.47 15.02
C GLY A 170 -9.74 -9.67 14.51
N PHE A 171 -8.57 -10.24 14.67
CA PHE A 171 -7.30 -9.66 14.22
C PHE A 171 -6.93 -10.25 12.86
N GLN A 172 -7.42 -9.65 11.80
CA GLN A 172 -7.11 -10.05 10.44
C GLN A 172 -6.32 -8.96 9.73
N SER A 173 -5.46 -9.37 8.79
CA SER A 173 -4.74 -8.51 7.87
C SER A 173 -4.65 -9.19 6.50
N GLY A 174 -4.40 -8.43 5.44
CA GLY A 174 -4.19 -8.97 4.10
C GLY A 174 -5.30 -9.88 3.58
N PRO A 175 -6.61 -9.52 3.63
CA PRO A 175 -7.69 -10.41 3.20
C PRO A 175 -7.68 -10.71 1.69
N TRP A 176 -6.89 -9.97 0.93
CA TRP A 176 -6.61 -10.17 -0.50
C TRP A 176 -5.56 -11.26 -0.74
N GLU A 177 -4.82 -11.69 0.30
CA GLU A 177 -3.80 -12.73 0.18
C GLU A 177 -4.45 -14.11 0.10
N TRP A 178 -3.93 -14.92 -0.79
CA TRP A 178 -4.26 -16.33 -0.84
C TRP A 178 -3.17 -17.11 -1.57
N TRP A 179 -3.05 -18.37 -1.24
CA TRP A 179 -2.23 -19.34 -1.97
C TRP A 179 -2.82 -20.73 -1.84
N ASP A 180 -2.56 -21.51 -2.85
CA ASP A 180 -2.74 -22.95 -2.79
C ASP A 180 -1.60 -23.59 -2.02
N LYS A 181 -1.92 -24.51 -1.09
CA LYS A 181 -0.91 -25.13 -0.22
C LYS A 181 0.12 -25.94 -1.02
N ALA A 182 -0.31 -26.67 -2.04
CA ALA A 182 0.61 -27.44 -2.88
C ALA A 182 1.55 -26.53 -3.68
N THR A 183 1.04 -25.41 -4.16
CA THR A 183 1.85 -24.39 -4.82
C THR A 183 2.86 -23.76 -3.85
N LEU A 184 2.44 -23.47 -2.60
CA LEU A 184 3.36 -22.96 -1.57
C LEU A 184 4.48 -23.96 -1.28
N ASP A 185 4.19 -25.26 -1.19
CA ASP A 185 5.19 -26.30 -0.98
C ASP A 185 6.27 -26.30 -2.06
N LEU A 186 5.85 -26.18 -3.34
CA LEU A 186 6.77 -26.10 -4.48
C LEU A 186 7.63 -24.84 -4.45
N VAL A 187 7.01 -23.68 -4.16
CA VAL A 187 7.72 -22.39 -4.10
C VAL A 187 8.75 -22.40 -2.98
N VAL A 188 8.38 -22.89 -1.79
CA VAL A 188 9.30 -22.96 -0.64
C VAL A 188 10.43 -23.97 -0.89
N ALA A 189 10.14 -25.11 -1.48
CA ALA A 189 11.18 -26.08 -1.85
C ALA A 189 12.16 -25.49 -2.87
N GLY A 190 11.66 -24.78 -3.88
CA GLY A 190 12.50 -24.10 -4.88
C GLY A 190 13.35 -22.99 -4.27
N ALA A 191 12.77 -22.15 -3.40
CA ALA A 191 13.51 -21.11 -2.69
C ALA A 191 14.62 -21.70 -1.79
N ASN A 192 14.32 -22.74 -1.04
CA ASN A 192 15.31 -23.43 -0.20
C ASN A 192 16.47 -23.98 -1.04
N ALA A 193 16.17 -24.59 -2.18
CA ALA A 193 17.20 -25.11 -3.08
C ALA A 193 18.06 -24.02 -3.70
N ALA A 194 17.46 -22.90 -4.13
CA ALA A 194 18.17 -21.81 -4.80
C ALA A 194 18.98 -20.92 -3.86
N LEU A 195 18.49 -20.69 -2.63
CA LEU A 195 19.07 -19.73 -1.69
C LEU A 195 19.80 -20.39 -0.51
N GLY A 196 19.78 -21.73 -0.42
CA GLY A 196 20.36 -22.46 0.72
C GLY A 196 19.61 -22.21 2.05
N THR A 197 18.33 -21.83 1.99
CA THR A 197 17.50 -21.59 3.16
C THR A 197 16.81 -22.86 3.64
N ASN A 198 16.16 -22.80 4.82
CA ASN A 198 15.41 -23.93 5.39
C ASN A 198 14.04 -23.47 5.88
N PHE A 199 13.28 -22.82 5.00
CA PHE A 199 11.90 -22.44 5.32
C PHE A 199 10.98 -23.67 5.35
N ASN A 200 10.01 -23.64 6.25
CA ASN A 200 9.01 -24.70 6.37
C ASN A 200 7.66 -24.19 5.86
N ALA A 201 7.17 -24.78 4.77
CA ALA A 201 5.93 -24.37 4.11
C ALA A 201 4.69 -24.54 5.01
N ASP A 202 4.63 -25.57 5.87
CA ASP A 202 3.52 -25.77 6.80
C ASP A 202 3.48 -24.68 7.88
N THR A 203 4.63 -24.24 8.34
CA THR A 203 4.72 -23.15 9.29
C THR A 203 4.28 -21.84 8.66
N LEU A 204 4.73 -21.53 7.43
CA LEU A 204 4.30 -20.34 6.70
C LEU A 204 2.79 -20.36 6.46
N HIS A 205 2.25 -21.49 6.03
CA HIS A 205 0.80 -21.63 5.82
C HIS A 205 0.00 -21.40 7.11
N ARG A 206 0.38 -22.05 8.23
CA ARG A 206 -0.28 -21.83 9.51
C ARG A 206 -0.21 -20.38 9.96
N ASN A 207 0.94 -19.73 9.81
CA ASN A 207 1.10 -18.32 10.18
C ASN A 207 0.19 -17.43 9.36
N GLY A 208 0.05 -17.67 8.05
CA GLY A 208 -0.90 -16.94 7.21
C GLY A 208 -2.35 -17.12 7.63
N LEU A 209 -2.73 -18.34 8.08
CA LEU A 209 -4.09 -18.59 8.57
C LEU A 209 -4.40 -17.94 9.93
N LEU A 210 -3.39 -17.49 10.70
CA LEU A 210 -3.64 -16.75 11.94
C LEU A 210 -4.32 -15.40 11.68
N THR A 211 -3.99 -14.74 10.56
CA THR A 211 -4.49 -13.42 10.22
C THR A 211 -5.39 -13.42 8.98
N ASN A 212 -5.56 -14.56 8.33
CA ASN A 212 -6.48 -14.77 7.22
C ASN A 212 -7.09 -16.20 7.29
N PRO A 213 -7.89 -16.50 8.35
CA PRO A 213 -8.29 -17.88 8.70
C PRO A 213 -9.15 -18.57 7.63
N ASP A 214 -9.90 -17.82 6.85
CA ASP A 214 -10.77 -18.27 5.76
C ASP A 214 -10.14 -17.99 4.39
N MET A 215 -8.81 -17.96 4.33
CA MET A 215 -8.05 -17.73 3.10
C MET A 215 -8.53 -18.65 1.97
N SER A 216 -8.88 -18.04 0.85
CA SER A 216 -9.30 -18.76 -0.35
C SER A 216 -9.13 -17.88 -1.58
N LYS A 217 -9.03 -18.52 -2.75
CA LYS A 217 -9.01 -17.79 -4.03
C LYS A 217 -10.22 -16.89 -4.19
N ALA A 218 -11.41 -17.39 -3.86
CA ALA A 218 -12.65 -16.63 -4.02
C ALA A 218 -12.66 -15.38 -3.14
N LYS A 219 -12.23 -15.50 -1.87
CA LYS A 219 -12.08 -14.36 -0.95
C LYS A 219 -11.05 -13.38 -1.49
N GLY A 220 -9.84 -13.84 -1.81
CA GLY A 220 -8.77 -12.98 -2.33
C GLY A 220 -9.20 -12.20 -3.57
N MET A 221 -9.84 -12.86 -4.54
CA MET A 221 -10.34 -12.20 -5.75
C MET A 221 -11.40 -11.14 -5.46
N ALA A 222 -12.35 -11.38 -4.54
CA ALA A 222 -13.35 -10.39 -4.17
C ALA A 222 -12.72 -9.11 -3.56
N TYR A 223 -11.68 -9.26 -2.74
CA TYR A 223 -10.93 -8.10 -2.22
C TYR A 223 -10.11 -7.40 -3.29
N ILE A 224 -9.48 -8.15 -4.20
CA ILE A 224 -8.75 -7.58 -5.34
C ILE A 224 -9.70 -6.79 -6.25
N ASP A 225 -10.89 -7.31 -6.54
CA ASP A 225 -11.91 -6.60 -7.34
C ASP A 225 -12.29 -5.27 -6.68
N THR A 226 -12.45 -5.24 -5.35
CA THR A 226 -12.71 -4.01 -4.60
C THR A 226 -11.54 -3.02 -4.71
N ILE A 227 -10.31 -3.50 -4.51
CA ILE A 227 -9.10 -2.69 -4.61
C ILE A 227 -8.95 -2.10 -6.01
N MET A 228 -9.15 -2.91 -7.04
CA MET A 228 -9.06 -2.46 -8.43
C MET A 228 -10.20 -1.51 -8.79
N GLY A 229 -11.43 -1.81 -8.36
CA GLY A 229 -12.61 -0.96 -8.60
C GLY A 229 -12.47 0.46 -8.02
N ILE A 230 -11.72 0.60 -6.93
CA ILE A 230 -11.41 1.90 -6.32
C ILE A 230 -10.16 2.54 -6.94
N SER A 231 -9.11 1.75 -7.17
CA SER A 231 -7.82 2.26 -7.60
C SER A 231 -7.81 2.69 -9.05
N LEU A 232 -8.41 1.92 -9.97
CA LEU A 232 -8.31 2.17 -11.42
C LEU A 232 -8.82 3.57 -11.82
N PRO A 233 -10.00 4.04 -11.39
CA PRO A 233 -10.44 5.40 -11.74
C PRO A 233 -9.47 6.48 -11.26
N ARG A 234 -8.86 6.28 -10.09
CA ARG A 234 -7.90 7.21 -9.50
C ARG A 234 -6.56 7.21 -10.23
N LEU A 235 -6.06 6.03 -10.58
CA LEU A 235 -4.86 5.91 -11.42
C LEU A 235 -5.06 6.54 -12.80
N TYR A 236 -6.25 6.36 -13.39
CA TYR A 236 -6.60 6.97 -14.67
C TYR A 236 -6.50 8.51 -14.62
N LEU A 237 -7.01 9.11 -13.55
CA LEU A 237 -6.90 10.55 -13.31
C LEU A 237 -5.46 10.99 -13.00
N ALA A 238 -4.78 10.29 -12.10
CA ALA A 238 -3.40 10.61 -11.69
C ALA A 238 -2.40 10.58 -12.85
N LEU A 239 -2.60 9.67 -13.80
CA LEU A 239 -1.77 9.52 -14.98
C LEU A 239 -2.22 10.37 -16.16
N ASN A 240 -3.26 11.20 -16.01
CA ASN A 240 -3.84 12.03 -17.05
C ASN A 240 -4.26 11.23 -18.31
N LEU A 241 -4.66 9.97 -18.16
CA LEU A 241 -5.08 9.14 -19.27
C LEU A 241 -6.43 9.61 -19.86
N ALA A 242 -7.18 10.41 -19.09
CA ALA A 242 -8.44 11.01 -19.50
C ALA A 242 -8.31 12.16 -20.52
N THR A 243 -7.12 12.72 -20.72
CA THR A 243 -6.97 13.99 -21.47
C THR A 243 -6.91 13.85 -22.97
N SER A 244 -6.81 12.64 -23.52
CA SER A 244 -6.67 12.44 -24.96
C SER A 244 -7.98 12.12 -25.69
N THR A 245 -9.09 11.88 -24.99
CA THR A 245 -10.37 11.65 -25.66
C THR A 245 -11.56 12.13 -24.84
N LYS A 246 -11.97 13.38 -25.06
CA LYS A 246 -13.39 13.73 -24.98
C LYS A 246 -14.18 13.17 -26.19
N GLN A 247 -13.63 12.25 -26.93
CA GLN A 247 -14.41 11.34 -27.73
C GLN A 247 -14.75 10.17 -26.80
N LEU A 248 -15.87 10.33 -26.11
CA LEU A 248 -16.65 9.18 -25.67
C LEU A 248 -16.77 8.28 -26.89
N LEU A 249 -15.99 7.19 -26.94
CA LEU A 249 -16.29 6.08 -27.80
C LEU A 249 -17.72 5.70 -27.41
N LYS A 250 -18.67 5.97 -28.27
CA LYS A 250 -20.02 5.47 -28.05
C LYS A 250 -19.92 3.96 -28.01
N ALA A 251 -20.76 3.32 -27.18
CA ALA A 251 -20.76 1.87 -27.08
C ALA A 251 -20.85 1.16 -28.45
N GLU A 252 -21.42 1.84 -29.44
CA GLU A 252 -21.52 1.42 -30.85
C GLU A 252 -20.19 1.50 -31.61
N ASP A 253 -19.18 2.23 -31.10
CA ASP A 253 -17.86 2.38 -31.74
C ASP A 253 -16.82 1.37 -31.17
N VAL A 254 -17.22 0.58 -30.17
CA VAL A 254 -16.33 -0.39 -29.51
C VAL A 254 -16.80 -1.80 -29.82
N GLU A 255 -16.23 -2.42 -30.81
CA GLU A 255 -16.34 -3.87 -30.99
C GLU A 255 -15.37 -4.55 -30.02
N LEU A 256 -15.88 -4.93 -28.84
CA LEU A 256 -15.10 -5.68 -27.85
C LEU A 256 -14.98 -7.14 -28.33
N LYS A 257 -13.86 -7.48 -28.96
CA LYS A 257 -13.51 -8.87 -29.23
C LYS A 257 -12.80 -9.44 -28.02
N ILE A 258 -13.53 -10.15 -27.18
CA ILE A 258 -12.93 -10.95 -26.10
C ILE A 258 -12.41 -12.23 -26.75
N ALA A 259 -11.11 -12.30 -26.97
CA ALA A 259 -10.44 -13.56 -27.29
C ALA A 259 -10.15 -14.34 -26.00
N PRO A 260 -9.94 -15.65 -26.07
CA PRO A 260 -9.91 -16.49 -24.88
C PRO A 260 -8.84 -16.11 -23.86
N ASN A 261 -9.11 -16.47 -22.60
CA ASN A 261 -8.32 -16.14 -21.43
C ASN A 261 -6.90 -16.76 -21.48
N PRO A 262 -5.84 -16.03 -21.09
CA PRO A 262 -4.44 -16.45 -21.19
C PRO A 262 -4.02 -17.65 -20.32
N VAL A 263 -4.87 -18.26 -19.51
CA VAL A 263 -4.53 -19.51 -18.79
C VAL A 263 -4.72 -20.75 -19.68
N SER A 264 -5.63 -20.70 -20.60
CA SER A 264 -5.77 -21.65 -21.73
C SER A 264 -5.56 -20.95 -23.05
N ASP A 265 -5.75 -19.60 -23.09
CA ASP A 265 -5.68 -18.80 -24.29
C ASP A 265 -5.50 -17.32 -23.96
N MET A 266 -4.96 -16.51 -24.82
CA MET A 266 -4.76 -15.07 -24.56
C MET A 266 -6.01 -14.25 -24.86
N ALA A 267 -6.37 -13.35 -23.96
CA ALA A 267 -7.35 -12.30 -24.22
C ALA A 267 -6.65 -11.07 -24.82
N TYR A 268 -7.18 -10.55 -25.91
CA TYR A 268 -6.73 -9.31 -26.53
C TYR A 268 -7.83 -8.26 -26.36
N PHE A 269 -7.43 -7.07 -25.95
CA PHE A 269 -8.28 -5.89 -25.88
C PHE A 269 -7.95 -4.95 -27.03
#